data_ee89b2dfc8c5fa97766f6d39e11d0551
#
_entry.id   ee89b2dfc8c5fa97766f6d39e11d0551
#
_cell.length_a   1.000
_cell.length_b   1.000
_cell.length_c   1.000
_cell.angle_alpha   90.00
_cell.angle_beta   90.00
_cell.angle_gamma   90.00
#
_symmetry.space_group_name_H-M   'P 1'
#
loop_
_entity.id
_entity.type
_entity.pdbx_description
1 polymer ?
#
loop_
_entity_poly.entity_id
_entity_poly.type
_entity_poly.pdbx_seq_one_letter_code
_entity_poly.pdbx_strand_id
1 'polypeptide(L)'
;MIEYTVKVYESGTKKWYLNGKLHREDGPACEYIDGTKEWYLNGKLHREDGPAIEYASGTKFWYLNGKLHREDGPAIEFASGTKEWYLNGKLHREDGPAIEWVDGSKHWYLNGKELSEEEWKKKIKKTHTIIIDGNEIELSD
;
A
#
# COMPACT_ATOMS: atom_id res chain seq x y z
N MET A 1 -17.24 -25.28 -4.49
CA MET A 1 -17.99 -24.30 -3.66
C MET A 1 -17.20 -23.98 -2.41
N ILE A 2 -17.07 -22.70 -2.06
CA ILE A 2 -16.36 -22.28 -0.86
C ILE A 2 -17.33 -22.19 0.30
N GLU A 3 -17.00 -22.88 1.39
CA GLU A 3 -17.79 -22.79 2.62
C GLU A 3 -17.06 -21.91 3.62
N TYR A 4 -17.66 -20.78 3.93
CA TYR A 4 -17.13 -19.86 4.96
C TYR A 4 -17.75 -20.15 6.32
N THR A 5 -16.98 -19.91 7.38
CA THR A 5 -17.52 -19.72 8.71
C THR A 5 -17.64 -18.22 8.94
N VAL A 6 -18.85 -17.74 9.18
CA VAL A 6 -19.08 -16.33 9.45
C VAL A 6 -19.42 -16.18 10.92
N LYS A 7 -18.60 -15.39 11.64
CA LYS A 7 -18.86 -15.06 13.04
C LYS A 7 -19.50 -13.68 13.11
N VAL A 8 -20.64 -13.61 13.79
CA VAL A 8 -21.34 -12.35 14.02
C VAL A 8 -21.28 -12.07 15.52
N TYR A 9 -20.65 -10.96 15.88
CA TYR A 9 -20.46 -10.59 17.28
C TYR A 9 -21.62 -9.71 17.75
N GLU A 10 -21.81 -9.63 19.08
CA GLU A 10 -22.86 -8.77 19.67
C GLU A 10 -22.70 -7.32 19.28
N SER A 11 -21.47 -6.87 19.07
CA SER A 11 -21.14 -5.50 18.61
C SER A 11 -21.68 -5.19 17.21
N GLY A 12 -22.02 -6.24 16.42
CA GLY A 12 -22.37 -6.11 15.01
C GLY A 12 -21.23 -6.40 14.07
N THR A 13 -20.01 -6.60 14.59
CA THR A 13 -18.84 -6.98 13.80
C THR A 13 -19.08 -8.34 13.14
N LYS A 14 -18.70 -8.47 11.87
CA LYS A 14 -18.78 -9.74 11.13
C LYS A 14 -17.39 -10.10 10.63
N LYS A 15 -17.04 -11.38 10.74
CA LYS A 15 -15.76 -11.88 10.26
C LYS A 15 -15.97 -13.19 9.49
N TRP A 16 -15.35 -13.28 8.32
CA TRP A 16 -15.38 -14.46 7.45
C TRP A 16 -14.09 -15.26 7.59
N TYR A 17 -14.23 -16.56 7.78
CA TYR A 17 -13.12 -17.50 7.93
C TYR A 17 -13.21 -18.62 6.91
N LEU A 18 -12.07 -19.03 6.39
CA LEU A 18 -11.93 -20.23 5.57
C LEU A 18 -10.77 -21.03 6.14
N ASN A 19 -11.03 -22.31 6.47
CA ASN A 19 -10.01 -23.18 7.08
C ASN A 19 -9.35 -22.55 8.31
N GLY A 20 -10.16 -21.87 9.14
CA GLY A 20 -9.70 -21.25 10.37
C GLY A 20 -8.95 -19.93 10.23
N LYS A 21 -8.80 -19.43 9.02
CA LYS A 21 -8.10 -18.16 8.75
C LYS A 21 -9.07 -17.12 8.20
N LEU A 22 -8.84 -15.87 8.55
CA LEU A 22 -9.60 -14.76 7.96
C LEU A 22 -9.43 -14.81 6.44
N HIS A 23 -10.55 -14.88 5.73
CA HIS A 23 -10.53 -15.05 4.28
C HIS A 23 -11.90 -14.74 3.68
N ARG A 24 -11.91 -13.91 2.65
CA ARG A 24 -13.12 -13.71 1.85
C ARG A 24 -12.72 -13.23 0.46
N GLU A 25 -13.21 -13.89 -0.59
CA GLU A 25 -12.83 -13.57 -1.96
C GLU A 25 -13.69 -12.49 -2.60
N ASP A 26 -14.95 -12.37 -2.18
CA ASP A 26 -15.93 -11.47 -2.80
C ASP A 26 -16.23 -10.21 -1.96
N GLY A 27 -15.41 -9.91 -0.98
CA GLY A 27 -15.62 -8.74 -0.14
C GLY A 27 -14.68 -8.69 1.03
N PRO A 28 -14.90 -7.76 1.98
CA PRO A 28 -14.06 -7.68 3.17
C PRO A 28 -14.29 -8.88 4.09
N ALA A 29 -13.19 -9.42 4.64
CA ALA A 29 -13.27 -10.52 5.61
C ALA A 29 -13.66 -10.03 7.00
N CYS A 30 -13.50 -8.73 7.28
CA CYS A 30 -13.95 -8.12 8.52
C CYS A 30 -14.77 -6.88 8.19
N GLU A 31 -15.96 -6.82 8.78
CA GLU A 31 -16.83 -5.65 8.67
C GLU A 31 -17.17 -5.20 10.09
N TYR A 32 -16.67 -4.02 10.48
CA TYR A 32 -16.89 -3.45 11.81
C TYR A 32 -18.11 -2.53 11.82
N ILE A 33 -18.73 -2.40 12.99
CA ILE A 33 -19.95 -1.58 13.15
C ILE A 33 -19.72 -0.10 12.78
N ASP A 34 -18.50 0.41 12.97
CA ASP A 34 -18.17 1.80 12.65
C ASP A 34 -17.96 2.05 11.15
N GLY A 35 -18.08 1.00 10.33
CA GLY A 35 -17.88 1.09 8.88
C GLY A 35 -16.48 0.70 8.41
N THR A 36 -15.54 0.44 9.33
CA THR A 36 -14.21 -0.03 8.97
C THR A 36 -14.30 -1.40 8.32
N LYS A 37 -13.55 -1.62 7.23
CA LYS A 37 -13.53 -2.87 6.47
C LYS A 37 -12.10 -3.32 6.25
N GLU A 38 -11.88 -4.63 6.34
CA GLU A 38 -10.57 -5.22 6.12
C GLU A 38 -10.69 -6.42 5.20
N TRP A 39 -9.84 -6.48 4.17
CA TRP A 39 -9.78 -7.59 3.22
C TRP A 39 -8.64 -8.51 3.54
N TYR A 40 -8.93 -9.81 3.66
CA TYR A 40 -7.95 -10.84 3.97
C TYR A 40 -8.08 -12.01 3.01
N LEU A 41 -6.96 -12.58 2.63
CA LEU A 41 -6.86 -13.88 1.97
C LEU A 41 -5.86 -14.72 2.74
N ASN A 42 -6.27 -15.93 3.13
CA ASN A 42 -5.43 -16.87 3.90
C ASN A 42 -4.80 -16.24 5.13
N GLY A 43 -5.56 -15.42 5.85
CA GLY A 43 -5.11 -14.77 7.08
C GLY A 43 -4.20 -13.56 6.90
N LYS A 44 -3.98 -13.12 5.67
CA LYS A 44 -3.13 -11.97 5.38
C LYS A 44 -3.95 -10.85 4.74
N LEU A 45 -3.67 -9.62 5.15
CA LEU A 45 -4.27 -8.45 4.51
C LEU A 45 -3.91 -8.47 3.03
N HIS A 46 -4.92 -8.41 2.16
CA HIS A 46 -4.73 -8.51 0.73
C HIS A 46 -5.94 -7.99 -0.04
N ARG A 47 -5.70 -7.10 -0.98
CA ARG A 47 -6.73 -6.68 -1.93
C ARG A 47 -6.06 -6.13 -3.19
N GLU A 48 -6.46 -6.66 -4.36
CA GLU A 48 -5.84 -6.27 -5.62
C GLU A 48 -6.49 -5.04 -6.27
N ASP A 49 -7.77 -4.82 -6.03
CA ASP A 49 -8.54 -3.76 -6.71
C ASP A 49 -8.85 -2.55 -5.82
N GLY A 50 -8.12 -2.40 -4.72
CA GLY A 50 -8.35 -1.27 -3.82
C GLY A 50 -7.59 -1.41 -2.51
N PRO A 51 -7.87 -0.55 -1.53
CA PRO A 51 -7.23 -0.66 -0.23
C PRO A 51 -7.71 -1.90 0.52
N ALA A 52 -6.79 -2.59 1.20
CA ALA A 52 -7.11 -3.76 2.00
C ALA A 52 -7.69 -3.38 3.36
N ILE A 53 -7.48 -2.15 3.81
CA ILE A 53 -8.13 -1.60 4.99
C ILE A 53 -8.76 -0.26 4.62
N GLU A 54 -10.04 -0.14 4.88
CA GLU A 54 -10.76 1.13 4.75
C GLU A 54 -11.29 1.48 6.13
N TYR A 55 -10.66 2.44 6.78
CA TYR A 55 -11.10 2.90 8.10
C TYR A 55 -12.31 3.82 7.97
N ALA A 56 -13.15 3.81 9.00
CA ALA A 56 -14.30 4.71 9.08
C ALA A 56 -13.90 6.18 8.98
N SER A 57 -12.67 6.52 9.39
CA SER A 57 -12.12 7.88 9.30
C SER A 57 -11.82 8.33 7.89
N GLY A 58 -11.75 7.39 6.93
CA GLY A 58 -11.35 7.65 5.56
C GLY A 58 -9.90 7.29 5.27
N THR A 59 -9.11 6.92 6.28
CA THR A 59 -7.74 6.45 6.09
C THR A 59 -7.77 5.11 5.35
N LYS A 60 -6.88 4.94 4.37
CA LYS A 60 -6.83 3.74 3.52
C LYS A 60 -5.43 3.17 3.46
N PHE A 61 -5.34 1.86 3.54
CA PHE A 61 -4.07 1.12 3.49
C PHE A 61 -4.16 0.06 2.40
N TRP A 62 -3.21 0.08 1.45
CA TRP A 62 -3.10 -0.94 0.39
C TRP A 62 -2.11 -2.01 0.81
N TYR A 63 -2.55 -3.26 0.78
CA TYR A 63 -1.74 -4.43 1.11
C TYR A 63 -1.85 -5.50 0.04
N LEU A 64 -0.73 -6.15 -0.26
CA LEU A 64 -0.67 -7.39 -1.02
C LEU A 64 0.12 -8.41 -0.21
N ASN A 65 -0.48 -9.57 0.02
CA ASN A 65 0.15 -10.66 0.79
C ASN A 65 0.71 -10.21 2.14
N GLY A 66 -0.03 -9.38 2.85
CA GLY A 66 0.33 -8.90 4.19
C GLY A 66 1.37 -7.80 4.23
N LYS A 67 1.76 -7.25 3.07
CA LYS A 67 2.75 -6.16 3.01
C LYS A 67 2.13 -4.93 2.37
N LEU A 68 2.44 -3.76 2.93
CA LEU A 68 2.06 -2.49 2.31
C LEU A 68 2.64 -2.43 0.91
N HIS A 69 1.76 -2.21 -0.08
CA HIS A 69 2.18 -2.21 -1.48
C HIS A 69 1.14 -1.53 -2.37
N ARG A 70 1.59 -0.59 -3.19
CA ARG A 70 0.76 -0.02 -4.25
C ARG A 70 1.65 0.54 -5.34
N GLU A 71 1.42 0.15 -6.59
CA GLU A 71 2.25 0.56 -7.72
C GLU A 71 1.79 1.88 -8.36
N ASP A 72 0.50 2.19 -8.31
CA ASP A 72 -0.07 3.34 -9.00
C ASP A 72 -0.43 4.51 -8.08
N GLY A 73 0.12 4.54 -6.88
CA GLY A 73 -0.16 5.62 -5.95
C GLY A 73 0.39 5.34 -4.55
N PRO A 74 0.02 6.17 -3.56
CA PRO A 74 0.45 5.92 -2.18
C PRO A 74 -0.22 4.68 -1.61
N ALA A 75 0.55 3.88 -0.86
CA ALA A 75 0.02 2.69 -0.20
C ALA A 75 -0.73 3.04 1.09
N ILE A 76 -0.49 4.22 1.63
CA ILE A 76 -1.26 4.75 2.76
C ILE A 76 -1.74 6.15 2.39
N GLU A 77 -3.05 6.33 2.50
CA GLU A 77 -3.67 7.65 2.37
C GLU A 77 -4.35 7.95 3.70
N PHE A 78 -3.74 8.82 4.49
CA PHE A 78 -4.32 9.21 5.77
C PHE A 78 -5.49 10.19 5.55
N ALA A 79 -6.49 10.11 6.40
CA ALA A 79 -7.63 11.03 6.35
C ALA A 79 -7.18 12.50 6.48
N SER A 80 -6.03 12.74 7.11
CA SER A 80 -5.43 14.08 7.26
C SER A 80 -4.90 14.65 5.94
N GLY A 81 -4.67 13.78 4.93
CA GLY A 81 -4.06 14.16 3.66
C GLY A 81 -2.60 13.73 3.51
N THR A 82 -1.96 13.28 4.58
CA THR A 82 -0.60 12.71 4.50
C THR A 82 -0.62 11.45 3.65
N LYS A 83 0.41 11.26 2.81
CA LYS A 83 0.50 10.12 1.89
C LYS A 83 1.86 9.45 2.02
N GLU A 84 1.88 8.12 1.95
CA GLU A 84 3.11 7.34 2.00
C GLU A 84 3.11 6.27 0.92
N TRP A 85 4.21 6.17 0.18
CA TRP A 85 4.38 5.20 -0.90
C TRP A 85 5.23 4.02 -0.44
N TYR A 86 4.72 2.81 -0.65
CA TYR A 86 5.38 1.57 -0.28
C TYR A 86 5.36 0.57 -1.43
N LEU A 87 6.45 -0.15 -1.60
CA LEU A 87 6.54 -1.34 -2.45
C LEU A 87 7.11 -2.48 -1.60
N ASN A 88 6.41 -3.60 -1.58
CA ASN A 88 6.81 -4.80 -0.82
C ASN A 88 7.14 -4.49 0.65
N GLY A 89 6.35 -3.63 1.28
CA GLY A 89 6.50 -3.29 2.69
C GLY A 89 7.57 -2.26 3.00
N LYS A 90 8.22 -1.69 2.00
CA LYS A 90 9.29 -0.69 2.19
C LYS A 90 8.88 0.64 1.57
N LEU A 91 9.18 1.73 2.27
CA LEU A 91 9.01 3.07 1.72
C LEU A 91 9.83 3.19 0.45
N HIS A 92 9.17 3.56 -0.65
CA HIS A 92 9.80 3.61 -1.96
C HIS A 92 8.96 4.42 -2.94
N ARG A 93 9.59 5.36 -3.64
CA ARG A 93 8.94 6.06 -4.74
C ARG A 93 9.98 6.57 -5.72
N GLU A 94 9.76 6.33 -7.01
CA GLU A 94 10.70 6.70 -8.08
C GLU A 94 10.32 7.98 -8.82
N ASP A 95 9.09 8.48 -8.63
CA ASP A 95 8.60 9.68 -9.31
C ASP A 95 8.31 10.85 -8.35
N GLY A 96 8.82 10.77 -7.13
CA GLY A 96 8.61 11.82 -6.13
C GLY A 96 9.02 11.38 -4.74
N PRO A 97 8.67 12.17 -3.71
CA PRO A 97 8.93 11.78 -2.33
C PRO A 97 8.06 10.63 -1.89
N ALA A 98 8.61 9.71 -1.09
CA ALA A 98 7.86 8.55 -0.59
C ALA A 98 6.92 8.91 0.55
N ILE A 99 7.16 10.03 1.23
CA ILE A 99 6.25 10.57 2.24
C ILE A 99 5.96 12.03 1.92
N GLU A 100 4.69 12.35 1.83
CA GLU A 100 4.22 13.73 1.68
C GLU A 100 3.31 14.05 2.85
N TRP A 101 3.81 14.86 3.77
CA TRP A 101 3.03 15.32 4.92
C TRP A 101 2.04 16.40 4.50
N VAL A 102 0.94 16.47 5.20
CA VAL A 102 -0.09 17.49 4.95
C VAL A 102 0.45 18.92 5.10
N ASP A 103 1.50 19.12 5.90
CA ASP A 103 2.14 20.42 6.09
C ASP A 103 3.12 20.80 4.97
N GLY A 104 3.27 19.93 3.95
CA GLY A 104 4.16 20.13 2.83
C GLY A 104 5.55 19.52 2.99
N SER A 105 5.87 18.96 4.16
CA SER A 105 7.15 18.27 4.38
C SER A 105 7.23 17.04 3.49
N LYS A 106 8.42 16.77 2.94
CA LYS A 106 8.66 15.67 2.01
C LYS A 106 9.87 14.85 2.42
N HIS A 107 9.77 13.54 2.24
CA HIS A 107 10.87 12.62 2.53
C HIS A 107 11.04 11.66 1.37
N TRP A 108 12.27 11.50 0.89
CA TRP A 108 12.61 10.65 -0.26
C TRP A 108 13.19 9.33 0.20
N TYR A 109 12.66 8.22 -0.34
CA TYR A 109 13.09 6.86 0.01
C TYR A 109 13.21 6.00 -1.23
N LEU A 110 14.24 5.17 -1.26
CA LEU A 110 14.40 4.08 -2.23
C LEU A 110 14.69 2.81 -1.44
N ASN A 111 13.86 1.79 -1.62
CA ASN A 111 13.98 0.49 -0.95
C ASN A 111 14.13 0.61 0.57
N GLY A 112 13.34 1.49 1.19
CA GLY A 112 13.31 1.69 2.63
C GLY A 112 14.42 2.57 3.19
N LYS A 113 15.30 3.08 2.33
CA LYS A 113 16.40 3.95 2.77
C LYS A 113 16.06 5.41 2.49
N GLU A 114 16.13 6.23 3.52
CA GLU A 114 15.91 7.67 3.37
C GLU A 114 17.12 8.33 2.73
N LEU A 115 16.87 9.22 1.76
CA LEU A 115 17.88 9.96 1.02
C LEU A 115 17.54 11.43 1.04
N SER A 116 18.54 12.28 0.86
CA SER A 116 18.28 13.68 0.57
C SER A 116 17.65 13.76 -0.83
N GLU A 117 16.94 14.84 -1.14
CA GLU A 117 16.35 15.04 -2.47
C GLU A 117 17.42 14.95 -3.55
N GLU A 118 18.60 15.54 -3.32
CA GLU A 118 19.71 15.50 -4.27
C GLU A 118 20.23 14.09 -4.52
N GLU A 119 20.43 13.31 -3.44
CA GLU A 119 20.85 11.92 -3.54
C GLU A 119 19.83 11.08 -4.29
N TRP A 120 18.54 11.29 -3.99
CA TRP A 120 17.44 10.61 -4.65
C TRP A 120 17.42 10.91 -6.16
N LYS A 121 17.55 12.20 -6.53
CA LYS A 121 17.57 12.61 -7.94
C LYS A 121 18.72 11.97 -8.70
N LYS A 122 19.90 11.89 -8.09
CA LYS A 122 21.07 11.26 -8.70
C LYS A 122 20.84 9.78 -8.95
N LYS A 123 20.22 9.06 -8.00
CA LYS A 123 19.96 7.63 -8.13
C LYS A 123 18.89 7.35 -9.17
N ILE A 124 17.84 8.13 -9.22
CA ILE A 124 16.77 7.99 -10.22
C ILE A 124 17.33 8.25 -11.63
N LYS A 125 18.11 9.31 -11.80
CA LYS A 125 18.75 9.63 -13.08
C LYS A 125 19.64 8.48 -13.56
N LYS A 126 20.43 7.90 -12.64
CA LYS A 126 21.32 6.77 -12.95
C LYS A 126 20.54 5.52 -13.38
N THR A 127 19.40 5.27 -12.73
CA THR A 127 18.52 4.14 -13.05
C THR A 127 17.88 4.29 -14.43
N HIS A 128 17.65 5.54 -14.87
CA HIS A 128 17.02 5.84 -16.14
C HIS A 128 18.03 6.11 -17.28
N THR A 129 19.30 5.76 -17.08
CA THR A 129 20.34 5.92 -18.10
C THR A 129 20.58 4.58 -18.78
N ILE A 130 20.62 4.58 -20.12
CA ILE A 130 21.00 3.41 -20.91
C ILE A 130 22.25 3.72 -21.72
N ILE A 131 23.00 2.67 -22.08
CA ILE A 131 24.20 2.82 -22.91
C ILE A 131 23.94 2.23 -24.27
N ILE A 132 24.11 3.04 -25.32
CA ILE A 132 23.98 2.60 -26.71
C ILE A 132 25.29 2.95 -27.42
N ASP A 133 25.93 1.94 -28.01
CA ASP A 133 27.20 2.09 -28.73
C ASP A 133 28.28 2.84 -27.93
N GLY A 134 28.36 2.56 -26.62
CA GLY A 134 29.30 3.18 -25.72
C GLY A 134 28.92 4.55 -25.20
N ASN A 135 27.78 5.07 -25.60
CA ASN A 135 27.29 6.39 -25.16
C ASN A 135 26.15 6.23 -24.15
N GLU A 136 26.21 7.01 -23.08
CA GLU A 136 25.14 7.05 -22.10
C GLU A 136 24.00 7.92 -22.63
N ILE A 137 22.78 7.37 -22.57
CA ILE A 137 21.58 8.10 -22.97
C ILE A 137 20.64 8.14 -21.76
N GLU A 138 20.27 9.35 -21.36
CA GLU A 138 19.32 9.56 -20.27
C GLU A 138 17.91 9.44 -20.83
N LEU A 139 17.06 8.61 -20.17
CA LEU A 139 15.67 8.47 -20.55
C LEU A 139 14.86 9.58 -19.89
N SER A 140 14.13 10.34 -20.71
CA SER A 140 13.21 11.36 -20.20
C SER A 140 11.88 10.72 -19.83
N ASP A 141 11.23 11.26 -18.81
CA ASP A 141 9.94 10.79 -18.33
C ASP A 141 8.80 11.07 -19.32
#